data_48cfcc22f0b14634842f028226772e63
#
_entry.id   48cfcc22f0b14634842f028226772e63
#
_cell.length_a   1.000
_cell.length_b   1.000
_cell.length_c   1.000
_cell.angle_alpha   90.00
_cell.angle_beta   90.00
_cell.angle_gamma   90.00
#
_symmetry.space_group_name_H-M   'P 1'
#
loop_
_entity.id
_entity.type
_entity.pdbx_description
1 polymer ?
#
loop_
_entity_poly.entity_id
_entity_poly.type
_entity_poly.pdbx_seq_one_letter_code
_entity_poly.pdbx_strand_id
1 'polypeptide(L)' 'FERYFRYNTSLDQIDKYVRLVLKTFDPDDDIEVTYEDQSEAQFVRIRIYDRVLN' A
#
# COMPACT_ATOMS: atom_id res chain seq x y z
N PHE A 1 7.47 -2.53 0.39
CA PHE A 1 6.32 -3.46 0.30
C PHE A 1 5.44 -3.07 -0.85
N GLU A 2 4.94 -4.09 -1.56
CA GLU A 2 4.06 -3.90 -2.70
C GLU A 2 3.04 -5.02 -2.71
N ARG A 3 1.78 -4.69 -3.00
CA ARG A 3 0.73 -5.69 -3.09
C ARG A 3 -0.35 -5.25 -4.07
N TYR A 4 -0.93 -6.22 -4.78
CA TYR A 4 -2.07 -6.01 -5.67
C TYR A 4 -3.33 -6.52 -5.00
N PHE A 5 -4.41 -5.73 -5.09
CA PHE A 5 -5.73 -6.12 -4.62
C PHE A 5 -6.70 -6.07 -5.78
N ARG A 6 -7.62 -7.01 -5.84
CA ARG A 6 -8.68 -6.98 -6.84
C ARG A 6 -9.64 -5.82 -6.56
N TYR A 7 -10.27 -5.31 -7.60
CA TYR A 7 -11.20 -4.19 -7.47
C TYR A 7 -12.35 -4.45 -6.49
N ASN A 8 -12.79 -5.71 -6.35
CA ASN A 8 -13.85 -6.06 -5.43
C ASN A 8 -13.40 -6.20 -3.97
N THR A 9 -12.12 -5.96 -3.70
CA THR A 9 -11.61 -5.97 -2.32
C THR A 9 -12.15 -4.75 -1.57
N SER A 10 -12.64 -4.95 -0.36
CA SER A 10 -13.16 -3.84 0.44
C SER A 10 -12.05 -2.88 0.84
N LEU A 11 -12.39 -1.61 0.96
CA LEU A 11 -11.43 -0.59 1.42
C LEU A 11 -10.93 -0.90 2.83
N ASP A 12 -11.75 -1.53 3.66
CA ASP A 12 -11.34 -1.90 5.02
C ASP A 12 -10.21 -2.92 5.00
N GLN A 13 -10.24 -3.88 4.07
CA GLN A 13 -9.18 -4.87 3.93
C GLN A 13 -7.87 -4.24 3.46
N ILE A 14 -7.95 -3.33 2.50
CA ILE A 14 -6.79 -2.61 2.00
C ILE A 14 -6.18 -1.76 3.10
N ASP A 15 -7.01 -1.01 3.82
CA ASP A 15 -6.56 -0.17 4.92
C ASP A 15 -5.90 -0.98 6.03
N LYS A 16 -6.46 -2.14 6.34
CA LYS A 16 -5.91 -3.04 7.35
C LYS A 16 -4.49 -3.50 6.97
N TYR A 17 -4.30 -3.86 5.70
CA TYR A 17 -2.98 -4.23 5.18
C TYR A 17 -2.00 -3.07 5.33
N VAL A 18 -2.39 -1.88 4.88
CA VAL A 18 -1.53 -0.70 4.95
C VAL A 18 -1.12 -0.42 6.40
N ARG A 19 -2.06 -0.47 7.33
CA ARG A 19 -1.77 -0.22 8.75
C ARG A 19 -0.83 -1.26 9.33
N LEU A 20 -0.98 -2.53 8.97
CA LEU A 20 -0.09 -3.59 9.43
C LEU A 20 1.33 -3.37 8.94
N VAL A 21 1.49 -2.99 7.67
CA VAL A 21 2.81 -2.72 7.10
C VAL A 21 3.43 -1.50 7.76
N LEU A 22 2.66 -0.43 7.95
CA LEU A 22 3.18 0.79 8.57
C LEU A 22 3.70 0.55 9.99
N LYS A 23 3.15 -0.41 10.70
CA LYS A 23 3.63 -0.77 12.05
C LYS A 23 5.03 -1.37 12.05
N THR A 24 5.52 -1.84 10.91
CA THR A 24 6.85 -2.41 10.80
C THR A 24 7.95 -1.35 10.65
N PHE A 25 7.57 -0.10 10.43
CA PHE A 25 8.50 1.01 10.28
C PHE A 25 8.59 1.83 11.56
N ASP A 26 9.72 2.53 11.73
CA ASP A 26 9.88 3.47 12.84
C ASP A 26 9.03 4.73 12.59
N PRO A 27 8.54 5.38 13.67
CA PRO A 27 7.79 6.63 13.53
C PRO A 27 8.56 7.75 12.83
N ASP A 28 9.89 7.69 12.87
CA ASP A 28 10.76 8.71 12.26
C ASP A 28 11.03 8.45 10.78
N ASP A 29 10.63 7.29 10.27
CA ASP A 29 10.81 6.96 8.86
C ASP A 29 9.87 7.79 7.99
N ASP A 30 10.36 8.20 6.82
CA ASP A 30 9.58 8.97 5.86
C ASP A 30 8.88 8.01 4.89
N ILE A 31 7.74 7.48 5.31
CA ILE A 31 7.02 6.44 4.59
C ILE A 31 5.97 7.04 3.68
N GLU A 32 5.95 6.59 2.44
CA GLU A 32 4.93 6.96 1.47
C GLU A 32 4.10 5.75 1.08
N VAL A 33 2.79 5.97 0.97
CA VAL A 33 1.83 4.98 0.49
C VAL A 33 1.25 5.48 -0.82
N THR A 34 1.37 4.71 -1.88
CA THR A 34 0.79 5.05 -3.17
C THR A 34 -0.24 4.01 -3.59
N TYR A 35 -1.30 4.50 -4.22
CA TYR A 35 -2.39 3.68 -4.75
C TYR A 35 -2.42 3.89 -6.26
N GLU A 36 -2.17 2.85 -7.02
CA GLU A 36 -2.20 2.91 -8.47
C GLU A 36 -3.34 2.06 -9.01
N ASP A 37 -4.22 2.70 -9.76
CA ASP A 37 -5.34 2.03 -10.39
C ASP A 37 -4.86 1.32 -11.66
N GLN A 38 -4.98 -0.01 -11.67
CA GLN A 38 -4.66 -0.85 -12.82
C GLN A 38 -5.96 -1.32 -13.46
N SER A 39 -6.71 -0.39 -14.02
CA SER A 39 -8.09 -0.64 -14.47
C SER A 39 -8.18 -1.75 -15.53
N GLU A 40 -7.22 -1.83 -16.44
CA GLU A 40 -7.22 -2.88 -17.47
C GLU A 40 -7.07 -4.27 -16.87
N ALA A 41 -6.28 -4.40 -15.82
CA ALA A 41 -6.08 -5.67 -15.12
C ALA A 41 -7.08 -5.89 -14.00
N GLN A 42 -7.90 -4.87 -13.68
CA GLN A 42 -8.88 -4.87 -12.59
C GLN A 42 -8.24 -5.10 -11.22
N PHE A 43 -7.09 -4.48 -11.00
CA PHE A 43 -6.39 -4.49 -9.72
C PHE A 43 -6.08 -3.08 -9.27
N VAL A 44 -5.89 -2.94 -7.96
CA VAL A 44 -5.28 -1.75 -7.34
C VAL A 44 -3.93 -2.15 -6.80
N ARG A 45 -2.89 -1.44 -7.20
CA ARG A 45 -1.53 -1.67 -6.72
C ARG A 45 -1.26 -0.75 -5.54
N ILE A 46 -0.87 -1.33 -4.43
CA ILE A 46 -0.49 -0.59 -3.22
C ILE A 46 1.00 -0.73 -3.03
N ARG A 47 1.70 0.41 -2.96
CA ARG A 47 3.14 0.46 -2.69
C ARG A 47 3.38 1.25 -1.41
N ILE A 48 4.17 0.67 -0.52
CA ILE A 48 4.54 1.30 0.75
C ILE A 48 6.06 1.24 0.83
N TYR A 49 6.69 2.40 0.87
CA TYR A 49 8.15 2.48 0.84
C TYR A 49 8.68 3.70 1.60
N ASP A 50 9.96 3.61 1.99
CA ASP A 50 10.66 4.70 2.62
C ASP A 50 11.27 5.59 1.54
N ARG A 51 10.86 6.85 1.46
CA ARG A 51 11.32 7.78 0.44
C ARG A 51 12.80 8.07 0.53
N VAL A 52 13.36 8.00 1.72
CA VAL A 52 14.79 8.27 1.92
C VAL A 52 15.65 7.16 1.30
N LEU A 53 15.16 5.92 1.32
CA LEU A 53 15.89 4.75 0.79
C LEU A 53 15.65 4.51 -0.69
N ASN A 54 14.71 5.18 -1.27
CA ASN A 54 14.46 5.12 -2.71
C ASN A 54 15.18 6.28 -3.41
#